data_08e990261b0f1c1f3bd1fd32c8df364c
#
_entry.id   08e990261b0f1c1f3bd1fd32c8df364c
#
_cell.length_a   1.000
_cell.length_b   1.000
_cell.length_c   1.000
_cell.angle_alpha   90.00
_cell.angle_beta   90.00
_cell.angle_gamma   90.00
#
_symmetry.space_group_name_H-M   'P 1'
#
loop_
_entity.id
_entity.type
_entity.pdbx_description
1 polymer ?
#
loop_
_entity_poly.entity_id
_entity_poly.type
_entity_poly.pdbx_seq_one_letter_code
_entity_poly.pdbx_strand_id
1 'polypeptide(L)'
;RIDKFGVTQPNIQRLGSSGRILIELPGAKDIDRIQNLLQSTAQLEFWETYKNDDFINFISSANQYLSSIQVENLKSESTESDIDDLLSEVEQTSDSIQNRSNPLLSLVRAYSYQGGPIIARFLPRDQELVNSYLTLPDVRKLLPRDYRYAKFLWGKEDQDGLTSLYAIKSNRDDLSPLSGGVVVDASQTYDAVGNAAVSMQMNAQGARVWENLTGVAYSQSSNIAIVLDDVVYSAPGVTRGAISGGRSEITGEFDLNEAIDLANVLRAGKLPASATIIQSEVVGPSLGQEAIDSG
;
A
#
# COMPACT_ATOMS: atom_id res chain seq x y z
N ARG A 1 -13.12 7.97 16.20
CA ARG A 1 -12.90 6.75 15.41
C ARG A 1 -13.61 5.56 16.00
N ILE A 2 -13.28 5.17 17.22
CA ILE A 2 -13.76 3.94 17.86
C ILE A 2 -15.29 3.83 17.84
N ASP A 3 -16.01 4.92 18.10
CA ASP A 3 -17.49 4.95 18.08
C ASP A 3 -18.11 4.61 16.71
N LYS A 4 -17.33 4.73 15.63
CA LYS A 4 -17.81 4.45 14.26
C LYS A 4 -17.63 3.00 13.82
N PHE A 5 -16.93 2.19 14.63
CA PHE A 5 -16.66 0.78 14.33
C PHE A 5 -17.63 -0.20 15.00
N GLY A 6 -18.77 0.30 15.50
CA GLY A 6 -19.84 -0.53 16.06
C GLY A 6 -19.54 -1.09 17.45
N VAL A 7 -18.53 -0.55 18.13
CA VAL A 7 -18.23 -0.87 19.52
C VAL A 7 -19.10 0.04 20.41
N THR A 8 -19.95 -0.57 21.20
CA THR A 8 -20.82 0.15 22.13
C THR A 8 -20.03 0.56 23.36
N GLN A 9 -19.95 1.88 23.62
CA GLN A 9 -19.38 2.49 24.83
C GLN A 9 -17.91 2.13 25.08
N PRO A 10 -16.97 2.55 24.21
CA PRO A 10 -15.55 2.37 24.48
C PRO A 10 -15.12 3.20 25.69
N ASN A 11 -14.32 2.61 26.59
CA ASN A 11 -13.71 3.34 27.69
C ASN A 11 -12.27 3.71 27.29
N ILE A 12 -11.94 5.01 27.36
CA ILE A 12 -10.62 5.52 26.96
C ILE A 12 -10.03 6.30 28.12
N GLN A 13 -8.91 5.82 28.68
CA GLN A 13 -8.24 6.43 29.81
C GLN A 13 -6.77 6.70 29.51
N ARG A 14 -6.27 7.88 29.86
CA ARG A 14 -4.83 8.18 29.84
C ARG A 14 -4.15 7.57 31.05
N LEU A 15 -3.07 6.84 30.83
CA LEU A 15 -2.25 6.25 31.91
C LEU A 15 -1.11 7.21 32.29
N GLY A 16 -1.38 8.11 33.21
CA GLY A 16 -0.40 9.07 33.69
C GLY A 16 0.08 10.07 32.63
N SER A 17 1.34 10.52 32.73
CA SER A 17 2.00 11.47 31.81
C SER A 17 2.83 10.78 30.72
N SER A 18 2.78 9.45 30.62
CA SER A 18 3.66 8.63 29.77
C SER A 18 3.25 8.57 28.29
N GLY A 19 2.19 9.26 27.87
CA GLY A 19 1.62 9.15 26.52
C GLY A 19 0.86 7.85 26.26
N ARG A 20 0.71 6.98 27.26
CA ARG A 20 -0.03 5.71 27.14
C ARG A 20 -1.53 5.93 27.32
N ILE A 21 -2.31 5.17 26.57
CA ILE A 21 -3.77 5.20 26.60
C ILE A 21 -4.27 3.76 26.79
N LEU A 22 -5.13 3.54 27.75
CA LEU A 22 -5.90 2.30 27.91
C LEU A 22 -7.19 2.46 27.13
N ILE A 23 -7.50 1.47 26.28
CA ILE A 23 -8.73 1.42 25.49
C ILE A 23 -9.41 0.09 25.78
N GLU A 24 -10.60 0.15 26.36
CA GLU A 24 -11.45 -1.01 26.59
C GLU A 24 -12.61 -1.01 25.59
N LEU A 25 -12.80 -2.13 24.90
CA LEU A 25 -13.76 -2.27 23.80
C LEU A 25 -14.75 -3.40 24.10
N PRO A 26 -15.78 -3.15 24.94
CA PRO A 26 -16.75 -4.16 25.26
C PRO A 26 -17.50 -4.65 24.03
N GLY A 27 -17.60 -5.99 23.84
CA GLY A 27 -18.34 -6.59 22.74
C GLY A 27 -17.68 -6.49 21.36
N ALA A 28 -16.39 -6.16 21.29
CA ALA A 28 -15.64 -6.20 20.05
C ALA A 28 -15.59 -7.62 19.49
N LYS A 29 -16.04 -7.81 18.24
CA LYS A 29 -16.12 -9.12 17.60
C LYS A 29 -14.90 -9.45 16.74
N ASP A 30 -14.27 -8.42 16.15
CA ASP A 30 -13.13 -8.55 15.25
C ASP A 30 -11.97 -7.73 15.80
N ILE A 31 -11.16 -8.37 16.64
CA ILE A 31 -10.12 -7.71 17.40
C ILE A 31 -8.97 -7.30 16.50
N ASP A 32 -8.54 -8.16 15.59
CA ASP A 32 -7.43 -7.90 14.67
C ASP A 32 -7.74 -6.70 13.75
N ARG A 33 -8.96 -6.65 13.23
CA ARG A 33 -9.44 -5.51 12.43
C ARG A 33 -9.42 -4.21 13.21
N ILE A 34 -9.90 -4.23 14.46
CA ILE A 34 -9.91 -3.04 15.32
C ILE A 34 -8.48 -2.60 15.68
N GLN A 35 -7.58 -3.54 15.95
CA GLN A 35 -6.17 -3.25 16.23
C GLN A 35 -5.49 -2.59 15.04
N ASN A 36 -5.67 -3.12 13.85
CA ASN A 36 -5.13 -2.53 12.61
C ASN A 36 -5.65 -1.11 12.40
N LEU A 37 -6.94 -0.87 12.62
CA LEU A 37 -7.54 0.46 12.50
C LEU A 37 -7.07 1.45 13.57
N LEU A 38 -6.76 1.00 14.77
CA LEU A 38 -6.20 1.83 15.83
C LEU A 38 -4.75 2.22 15.56
N GLN A 39 -3.96 1.33 14.97
CA GLN A 39 -2.57 1.58 14.60
C GLN A 39 -2.44 2.38 13.30
N SER A 40 -3.42 2.29 12.40
CA SER A 40 -3.46 3.06 11.15
C SER A 40 -3.46 4.56 11.44
N THR A 41 -2.56 5.29 10.81
CA THR A 41 -2.56 6.76 10.85
C THR A 41 -3.72 7.33 10.07
N ALA A 42 -4.30 6.54 9.17
CA ALA A 42 -5.30 6.90 8.18
C ALA A 42 -4.85 8.11 7.33
N GLN A 43 -3.60 8.11 6.97
CA GLN A 43 -3.09 9.07 6.03
C GLN A 43 -3.54 8.67 4.62
N LEU A 44 -4.69 9.22 4.22
CA LEU A 44 -5.16 9.08 2.86
C LEU A 44 -4.47 10.09 1.97
N GLU A 45 -4.03 9.62 0.81
CA GLU A 45 -3.34 10.40 -0.20
C GLU A 45 -3.83 10.03 -1.59
N PHE A 46 -3.87 11.02 -2.49
CA PHE A 46 -4.22 10.81 -3.89
C PHE A 46 -3.01 11.19 -4.75
N TRP A 47 -2.51 10.21 -5.51
CA TRP A 47 -1.33 10.36 -6.32
C TRP A 47 -1.61 9.99 -7.77
N GLU A 48 -1.14 10.77 -8.71
CA GLU A 48 -1.10 10.34 -10.10
C GLU A 48 -0.07 9.21 -10.26
N THR A 49 -0.43 8.15 -11.00
CA THR A 49 0.50 7.06 -11.29
C THR A 49 1.24 7.29 -12.60
N TYR A 50 2.42 6.71 -12.69
CA TYR A 50 3.05 6.45 -13.99
C TYR A 50 2.40 5.25 -14.66
N LYS A 51 2.63 5.11 -15.97
CA LYS A 51 2.26 3.90 -16.71
C LYS A 51 3.36 2.85 -16.58
N ASN A 52 2.96 1.59 -16.60
CA ASN A 52 3.93 0.49 -16.53
C ASN A 52 4.94 0.51 -17.69
N ASP A 53 4.52 0.92 -18.88
CA ASP A 53 5.40 1.04 -20.06
C ASP A 53 6.60 1.96 -19.82
N ASP A 54 6.43 3.01 -19.02
CA ASP A 54 7.48 3.95 -18.67
C ASP A 54 8.61 3.29 -17.86
N PHE A 55 8.32 2.15 -17.20
CA PHE A 55 9.23 1.46 -16.28
C PHE A 55 9.83 0.16 -16.85
N ILE A 56 9.44 -0.31 -18.01
CA ILE A 56 9.95 -1.56 -18.63
C ILE A 56 11.48 -1.51 -18.73
N ASN A 57 12.02 -0.43 -19.31
CA ASN A 57 13.47 -0.26 -19.49
C ASN A 57 14.20 -0.12 -18.15
N PHE A 58 13.59 0.58 -17.18
CA PHE A 58 14.16 0.72 -15.84
C PHE A 58 14.26 -0.63 -15.14
N ILE A 59 13.19 -1.42 -15.10
CA ILE A 59 13.16 -2.74 -14.46
C ILE A 59 14.17 -3.69 -15.12
N SER A 60 14.27 -3.67 -16.46
CA SER A 60 15.25 -4.46 -17.20
C SER A 60 16.70 -4.06 -16.86
N SER A 61 16.99 -2.74 -16.84
CA SER A 61 18.31 -2.22 -16.49
C SER A 61 18.67 -2.48 -15.01
N ALA A 62 17.69 -2.35 -14.12
CA ALA A 62 17.86 -2.69 -12.70
C ALA A 62 18.20 -4.18 -12.53
N ASN A 63 17.47 -5.07 -13.22
CA ASN A 63 17.75 -6.50 -13.20
C ASN A 63 19.17 -6.83 -13.69
N GLN A 64 19.59 -6.19 -14.78
CA GLN A 64 20.94 -6.39 -15.34
C GLN A 64 22.03 -5.91 -14.37
N TYR A 65 21.83 -4.75 -13.75
CA TYR A 65 22.75 -4.22 -12.74
C TYR A 65 22.86 -5.15 -11.53
N LEU A 66 21.73 -5.61 -10.99
CA LEU A 66 21.68 -6.54 -9.86
C LEU A 66 22.38 -7.87 -10.18
N SER A 67 22.18 -8.41 -11.38
CA SER A 67 22.86 -9.61 -11.86
C SER A 67 24.39 -9.42 -11.87
N SER A 68 24.87 -8.25 -12.34
CA SER A 68 26.32 -7.97 -12.38
C SER A 68 26.96 -7.93 -11.00
N ILE A 69 26.29 -7.34 -10.00
CA ILE A 69 26.79 -7.30 -8.60
C ILE A 69 26.84 -8.70 -7.99
N GLN A 70 25.83 -9.54 -8.22
CA GLN A 70 25.82 -10.91 -7.70
C GLN A 70 26.99 -11.73 -8.26
N VAL A 71 27.29 -11.56 -9.54
CA VAL A 71 28.44 -12.24 -10.19
C VAL A 71 29.78 -11.72 -9.63
N GLU A 72 29.88 -10.42 -9.35
CA GLU A 72 31.11 -9.81 -8.82
C GLU A 72 31.39 -10.22 -7.38
N ASN A 73 30.34 -10.30 -6.54
CA ASN A 73 30.44 -10.81 -5.16
C ASN A 73 30.90 -12.27 -5.11
N LEU A 74 30.41 -13.11 -6.01
CA LEU A 74 30.85 -14.51 -6.11
C LEU A 74 32.33 -14.66 -6.51
N LYS A 75 32.81 -13.76 -7.40
CA LYS A 75 34.23 -13.75 -7.78
C LYS A 75 35.15 -13.25 -6.68
N SER A 76 34.66 -12.40 -5.79
CA SER A 76 35.45 -11.89 -4.65
C SER A 76 35.47 -12.85 -3.45
N GLU A 77 34.51 -13.77 -3.33
CA GLU A 77 34.45 -14.80 -2.28
C GLU A 77 35.20 -16.09 -2.65
N SER A 78 35.40 -16.36 -3.95
CA SER A 78 36.14 -17.53 -4.43
C SER A 78 37.66 -17.21 -4.49
N THR A 79 38.39 -17.52 -3.44
CA THR A 79 39.83 -17.81 -3.53
C THR A 79 40.03 -19.08 -4.34
N GLU A 80 41.05 -19.09 -5.20
CA GLU A 80 41.33 -20.02 -6.32
C GLU A 80 41.28 -21.53 -6.05
N SER A 81 40.86 -22.03 -4.88
CA SER A 81 40.91 -23.46 -4.54
C SER A 81 39.57 -24.20 -4.54
N ASP A 82 38.44 -23.51 -4.68
CA ASP A 82 37.12 -24.16 -4.49
C ASP A 82 36.23 -24.17 -5.75
N ILE A 83 36.76 -23.86 -6.93
CA ILE A 83 35.95 -23.73 -8.16
C ILE A 83 35.43 -25.12 -8.65
N ASP A 84 36.19 -26.18 -8.46
CA ASP A 84 35.82 -27.53 -8.92
C ASP A 84 34.74 -28.19 -8.02
N ASP A 85 34.72 -27.87 -6.73
CA ASP A 85 33.68 -28.36 -5.80
C ASP A 85 32.36 -27.61 -5.98
N LEU A 86 32.41 -26.29 -6.28
CA LEU A 86 31.24 -25.48 -6.56
C LEU A 86 30.58 -25.82 -7.91
N LEU A 87 31.33 -26.26 -8.90
CA LEU A 87 30.81 -26.69 -10.20
C LEU A 87 30.03 -28.01 -10.09
N SER A 88 30.38 -28.89 -9.18
CA SER A 88 29.69 -30.16 -8.95
C SER A 88 28.39 -30.00 -8.14
N GLU A 89 28.24 -28.96 -7.33
CA GLU A 89 26.96 -28.62 -6.65
C GLU A 89 25.98 -27.86 -7.53
N VAL A 90 26.45 -27.18 -8.57
CA VAL A 90 25.63 -26.37 -9.49
C VAL A 90 24.78 -27.21 -10.47
N GLU A 91 25.10 -28.50 -10.67
CA GLU A 91 24.29 -29.38 -11.54
C GLU A 91 22.91 -29.77 -10.96
N GLN A 92 22.59 -29.43 -9.71
CA GLN A 92 21.37 -29.92 -9.05
C GLN A 92 20.20 -28.94 -8.90
N THR A 93 20.29 -27.65 -9.30
CA THR A 93 19.10 -26.77 -9.24
C THR A 93 19.09 -25.73 -10.36
N SER A 94 18.36 -26.02 -11.43
CA SER A 94 18.03 -25.08 -12.53
C SER A 94 17.44 -23.75 -12.00
N ASP A 95 16.71 -23.80 -10.90
CA ASP A 95 16.08 -22.61 -10.28
C ASP A 95 17.12 -21.64 -9.67
N SER A 96 18.24 -22.15 -9.13
CA SER A 96 19.28 -21.31 -8.55
C SER A 96 20.02 -20.48 -9.60
N ILE A 97 20.19 -21.00 -10.80
CA ILE A 97 20.89 -20.32 -11.90
C ILE A 97 20.00 -19.23 -12.49
N GLN A 98 18.69 -19.50 -12.66
CA GLN A 98 17.74 -18.51 -13.16
C GLN A 98 17.57 -17.35 -12.21
N ASN A 99 17.52 -17.60 -10.90
CA ASN A 99 17.43 -16.56 -9.89
C ASN A 99 18.69 -15.67 -9.83
N ARG A 100 19.88 -16.24 -10.07
CA ARG A 100 21.14 -15.48 -10.14
C ARG A 100 21.26 -14.63 -11.40
N SER A 101 20.75 -15.12 -12.53
CA SER A 101 20.78 -14.39 -13.81
C SER A 101 19.73 -13.28 -13.89
N ASN A 102 18.63 -13.42 -13.15
CA ASN A 102 17.50 -12.49 -13.19
C ASN A 102 16.97 -12.19 -11.78
N PRO A 103 17.75 -11.54 -10.90
CA PRO A 103 17.40 -11.41 -9.48
C PRO A 103 16.08 -10.66 -9.22
N LEU A 104 15.74 -9.69 -10.06
CA LEU A 104 14.48 -8.95 -9.95
C LEU A 104 13.37 -9.59 -10.79
N LEU A 105 13.67 -9.94 -12.05
CA LEU A 105 12.67 -10.47 -12.96
C LEU A 105 12.17 -11.87 -12.58
N SER A 106 13.00 -12.68 -11.92
CA SER A 106 12.59 -14.02 -11.43
C SER A 106 11.52 -13.95 -10.32
N LEU A 107 11.39 -12.81 -9.65
CA LEU A 107 10.38 -12.58 -8.61
C LEU A 107 9.02 -12.17 -9.19
N VAL A 108 8.98 -11.69 -10.44
CA VAL A 108 7.74 -11.30 -11.11
C VAL A 108 6.88 -12.53 -11.37
N ARG A 109 5.61 -12.48 -10.95
CA ARG A 109 4.62 -13.56 -11.15
C ARG A 109 3.66 -13.26 -12.28
N ALA A 110 3.28 -12.01 -12.45
CA ALA A 110 2.38 -11.59 -13.52
C ALA A 110 2.63 -10.13 -13.92
N TYR A 111 2.31 -9.81 -15.15
CA TYR A 111 2.23 -8.44 -15.66
C TYR A 111 0.76 -8.05 -15.84
N SER A 112 0.49 -6.76 -15.75
CA SER A 112 -0.81 -6.18 -16.02
C SER A 112 -0.92 -5.75 -17.49
N TYR A 113 -2.09 -5.25 -17.89
CA TYR A 113 -2.32 -4.73 -19.24
C TYR A 113 -1.38 -3.54 -19.52
N GLN A 114 -1.01 -3.40 -20.79
CA GLN A 114 -0.12 -2.34 -21.25
C GLN A 114 -0.74 -0.94 -21.05
N GLY A 115 0.06 0.01 -20.62
CA GLY A 115 -0.39 1.38 -20.32
C GLY A 115 -1.16 1.51 -19.00
N GLY A 116 -1.27 0.44 -18.22
CA GLY A 116 -1.88 0.43 -16.89
C GLY A 116 -0.96 0.96 -15.79
N PRO A 117 -1.49 1.12 -14.57
CA PRO A 117 -0.73 1.67 -13.43
C PRO A 117 0.16 0.63 -12.71
N ILE A 118 -0.07 -0.66 -12.94
CA ILE A 118 0.63 -1.76 -12.26
C ILE A 118 1.88 -2.13 -13.06
N ILE A 119 3.05 -1.98 -12.46
CA ILE A 119 4.33 -2.34 -13.11
C ILE A 119 4.44 -3.86 -13.25
N ALA A 120 4.26 -4.58 -12.16
CA ALA A 120 4.27 -6.03 -12.11
C ALA A 120 3.62 -6.52 -10.81
N ARG A 121 3.31 -7.82 -10.73
CA ARG A 121 2.72 -8.47 -9.56
C ARG A 121 3.71 -9.49 -8.98
N PHE A 122 3.79 -9.54 -7.66
CA PHE A 122 4.76 -10.31 -6.90
C PHE A 122 4.08 -11.10 -5.77
N LEU A 123 4.78 -12.07 -5.19
CA LEU A 123 4.33 -12.67 -3.94
C LEU A 123 4.56 -11.70 -2.77
N PRO A 124 3.67 -11.64 -1.78
CA PRO A 124 3.81 -10.76 -0.60
C PRO A 124 5.16 -10.90 0.12
N ARG A 125 5.67 -12.12 0.23
CA ARG A 125 6.96 -12.41 0.86
C ARG A 125 8.18 -11.81 0.14
N ASP A 126 8.04 -11.47 -1.14
CA ASP A 126 9.13 -10.93 -1.97
C ASP A 126 9.20 -9.39 -1.91
N GLN A 127 8.21 -8.72 -1.28
CA GLN A 127 8.11 -7.25 -1.23
C GLN A 127 9.35 -6.60 -0.62
N GLU A 128 9.83 -7.11 0.52
CA GLU A 128 11.01 -6.56 1.20
C GLU A 128 12.26 -6.66 0.32
N LEU A 129 12.43 -7.79 -0.35
CA LEU A 129 13.55 -8.01 -1.26
C LEU A 129 13.48 -7.08 -2.48
N VAL A 130 12.31 -6.97 -3.10
CA VAL A 130 12.09 -6.04 -4.24
C VAL A 130 12.33 -4.59 -3.80
N ASN A 131 11.84 -4.18 -2.62
CA ASN A 131 12.09 -2.86 -2.07
C ASN A 131 13.58 -2.61 -1.85
N SER A 132 14.31 -3.58 -1.31
CA SER A 132 15.75 -3.45 -1.12
C SER A 132 16.48 -3.21 -2.44
N TYR A 133 16.08 -3.88 -3.52
CA TYR A 133 16.63 -3.68 -4.86
C TYR A 133 16.29 -2.31 -5.44
N LEU A 134 15.02 -1.90 -5.38
CA LEU A 134 14.56 -0.64 -5.97
C LEU A 134 15.04 0.61 -5.21
N THR A 135 15.43 0.47 -3.94
CA THR A 135 15.96 1.55 -3.11
C THR A 135 17.47 1.71 -3.18
N LEU A 136 18.21 0.76 -3.78
CA LEU A 136 19.66 0.88 -3.97
C LEU A 136 19.98 2.18 -4.73
N PRO A 137 20.94 2.99 -4.22
CA PRO A 137 21.28 4.28 -4.84
C PRO A 137 21.67 4.16 -6.32
N ASP A 138 22.37 3.09 -6.68
CA ASP A 138 22.81 2.90 -8.06
C ASP A 138 21.66 2.43 -8.97
N VAL A 139 20.74 1.63 -8.47
CA VAL A 139 19.49 1.29 -9.18
C VAL A 139 18.64 2.55 -9.36
N ARG A 140 18.50 3.40 -8.34
CA ARG A 140 17.77 4.67 -8.44
C ARG A 140 18.36 5.63 -9.50
N LYS A 141 19.67 5.61 -9.73
CA LYS A 141 20.33 6.40 -10.78
C LYS A 141 19.95 5.95 -12.21
N LEU A 142 19.45 4.73 -12.38
CA LEU A 142 18.98 4.22 -13.67
C LEU A 142 17.64 4.82 -14.09
N LEU A 143 16.91 5.45 -13.16
CA LEU A 143 15.67 6.15 -13.50
C LEU A 143 15.96 7.35 -14.42
N PRO A 144 15.17 7.53 -15.48
CA PRO A 144 15.22 8.76 -16.27
C PRO A 144 15.00 9.99 -15.39
N ARG A 145 15.55 11.14 -15.82
CA ARG A 145 15.49 12.40 -15.01
C ARG A 145 14.07 12.80 -14.62
N ASP A 146 13.11 12.56 -15.50
CA ASP A 146 11.71 12.92 -15.27
C ASP A 146 11.02 12.02 -14.24
N TYR A 147 11.58 10.82 -13.99
CA TYR A 147 11.06 9.83 -13.03
C TYR A 147 11.89 9.76 -11.74
N ARG A 148 12.85 10.67 -11.54
CA ARG A 148 13.77 10.65 -10.38
C ARG A 148 13.07 10.64 -9.02
N TYR A 149 11.87 11.21 -8.94
CA TYR A 149 11.06 11.26 -7.72
C TYR A 149 9.97 10.17 -7.71
N ALA A 150 9.96 9.24 -8.67
CA ALA A 150 9.01 8.14 -8.63
C ALA A 150 9.12 7.39 -7.29
N LYS A 151 7.99 7.22 -6.61
CA LYS A 151 7.88 6.43 -5.39
C LYS A 151 7.19 5.12 -5.74
N PHE A 152 7.78 4.01 -5.29
CA PHE A 152 7.22 2.68 -5.49
C PHE A 152 6.36 2.34 -4.29
N LEU A 153 5.11 1.94 -4.55
CA LEU A 153 4.15 1.54 -3.52
C LEU A 153 3.52 0.21 -3.89
N TRP A 154 3.11 -0.52 -2.86
CA TRP A 154 2.46 -1.81 -2.99
C TRP A 154 0.96 -1.69 -2.85
N GLY A 155 0.25 -2.49 -3.65
CA GLY A 155 -1.17 -2.72 -3.46
C GLY A 155 -1.43 -3.73 -2.34
N LYS A 156 -2.70 -3.90 -2.00
CA LYS A 156 -3.17 -5.02 -1.17
C LYS A 156 -2.94 -6.34 -1.90
N GLU A 157 -2.90 -7.42 -1.13
CA GLU A 157 -2.95 -8.77 -1.68
C GLU A 157 -4.30 -8.99 -2.36
N ASP A 158 -4.25 -9.47 -3.59
CA ASP A 158 -5.44 -9.77 -4.38
C ASP A 158 -5.91 -11.22 -4.20
N GLN A 159 -6.98 -11.58 -4.93
CA GLN A 159 -7.59 -12.92 -4.84
C GLN A 159 -6.66 -14.05 -5.33
N ASP A 160 -5.64 -13.71 -6.13
CA ASP A 160 -4.62 -14.66 -6.60
C ASP A 160 -3.48 -14.83 -5.59
N GLY A 161 -3.51 -14.13 -4.45
CA GLY A 161 -2.44 -14.11 -3.46
C GLY A 161 -1.21 -13.33 -3.90
N LEU A 162 -1.38 -12.36 -4.81
CA LEU A 162 -0.31 -11.52 -5.32
C LEU A 162 -0.50 -10.06 -4.88
N THR A 163 0.61 -9.33 -4.78
CA THR A 163 0.61 -7.90 -4.56
C THR A 163 1.12 -7.15 -5.79
N SER A 164 0.48 -6.04 -6.09
CA SER A 164 0.80 -5.20 -7.25
C SER A 164 1.77 -4.09 -6.89
N LEU A 165 2.80 -3.90 -7.71
CA LEU A 165 3.75 -2.79 -7.58
C LEU A 165 3.32 -1.63 -8.46
N TYR A 166 3.22 -0.44 -7.87
CA TYR A 166 2.89 0.82 -8.54
C TYR A 166 4.06 1.79 -8.49
N ALA A 167 4.16 2.67 -9.49
CA ALA A 167 4.99 3.86 -9.42
C ALA A 167 4.09 5.10 -9.42
N ILE A 168 4.19 5.91 -8.35
CA ILE A 168 3.45 7.16 -8.24
C ILE A 168 4.35 8.36 -8.59
N LYS A 169 3.72 9.42 -9.10
CA LYS A 169 4.39 10.68 -9.42
C LYS A 169 4.59 11.51 -8.14
N SER A 170 5.59 11.13 -7.36
CA SER A 170 5.97 11.90 -6.18
C SER A 170 6.80 13.13 -6.56
N ASN A 171 7.15 13.94 -5.58
CA ASN A 171 7.89 15.18 -5.71
C ASN A 171 9.06 15.20 -4.69
N ARG A 172 9.84 16.29 -4.69
CA ARG A 172 11.02 16.44 -3.83
C ARG A 172 10.69 16.33 -2.34
N ASP A 173 9.50 16.79 -1.94
CA ASP A 173 9.09 16.89 -0.54
C ASP A 173 8.24 15.68 -0.11
N ASP A 174 8.00 14.73 -1.03
CA ASP A 174 7.12 13.55 -0.88
C ASP A 174 5.73 13.91 -0.31
N LEU A 175 5.19 15.05 -0.76
CA LEU A 175 3.89 15.54 -0.35
C LEU A 175 2.84 15.28 -1.41
N SER A 176 1.79 14.58 -1.03
CA SER A 176 0.66 14.31 -1.90
C SER A 176 0.00 15.60 -2.38
N PRO A 177 -0.33 15.72 -3.68
CA PRO A 177 -1.09 16.86 -4.19
C PRO A 177 -2.46 17.02 -3.52
N LEU A 178 -3.03 15.92 -3.04
CA LEU A 178 -4.30 15.91 -2.32
C LEU A 178 -4.28 14.88 -1.20
N SER A 179 -4.57 15.31 0.01
CA SER A 179 -4.66 14.43 1.20
C SER A 179 -6.09 14.28 1.69
N GLY A 180 -6.34 13.24 2.49
CA GLY A 180 -7.67 12.96 3.07
C GLY A 180 -8.23 14.06 3.96
N GLY A 181 -7.42 15.02 4.41
CA GLY A 181 -7.88 16.16 5.21
C GLY A 181 -8.89 17.07 4.50
N VAL A 182 -9.05 16.96 3.19
CA VAL A 182 -10.06 17.70 2.42
C VAL A 182 -11.40 16.98 2.33
N VAL A 183 -11.46 15.69 2.72
CA VAL A 183 -12.70 14.90 2.72
C VAL A 183 -13.57 15.33 3.89
N VAL A 184 -14.78 15.77 3.60
CA VAL A 184 -15.74 16.25 4.61
C VAL A 184 -16.81 15.21 4.92
N ASP A 185 -17.08 14.31 3.98
CA ASP A 185 -17.98 13.18 4.17
C ASP A 185 -17.58 12.01 3.28
N ALA A 186 -17.81 10.78 3.78
CA ALA A 186 -17.61 9.56 3.04
C ALA A 186 -18.60 8.48 3.51
N SER A 187 -19.07 7.67 2.60
CA SER A 187 -19.99 6.57 2.91
C SER A 187 -19.79 5.40 1.97
N GLN A 188 -20.00 4.19 2.48
CA GLN A 188 -20.06 3.01 1.65
C GLN A 188 -21.24 3.13 0.66
N THR A 189 -21.00 2.69 -0.54
CA THR A 189 -21.98 2.66 -1.65
C THR A 189 -21.71 1.43 -2.53
N TYR A 190 -22.41 1.35 -3.66
CA TYR A 190 -22.15 0.35 -4.69
C TYR A 190 -21.87 1.05 -6.01
N ASP A 191 -20.92 0.52 -6.77
CA ASP A 191 -20.64 0.97 -8.13
C ASP A 191 -21.78 0.59 -9.12
N ALA A 192 -21.63 1.00 -10.37
CA ALA A 192 -22.64 0.75 -11.41
C ALA A 192 -22.84 -0.75 -11.75
N VAL A 193 -21.91 -1.62 -11.37
CA VAL A 193 -21.96 -3.08 -11.55
C VAL A 193 -22.33 -3.83 -10.27
N GLY A 194 -22.52 -3.12 -9.15
CA GLY A 194 -22.97 -3.68 -7.88
C GLY A 194 -21.82 -4.10 -6.93
N ASN A 195 -20.58 -3.76 -7.23
CA ASN A 195 -19.46 -3.99 -6.31
C ASN A 195 -19.45 -2.95 -5.20
N ALA A 196 -18.89 -3.32 -4.03
CA ALA A 196 -18.72 -2.37 -2.95
C ALA A 196 -17.79 -1.22 -3.36
N ALA A 197 -18.19 0.00 -3.03
CA ALA A 197 -17.49 1.23 -3.37
C ALA A 197 -17.60 2.24 -2.23
N VAL A 198 -16.83 3.34 -2.29
CA VAL A 198 -16.90 4.42 -1.32
C VAL A 198 -17.18 5.74 -2.01
N SER A 199 -18.33 6.34 -1.69
CA SER A 199 -18.64 7.71 -2.09
C SER A 199 -17.93 8.69 -1.14
N MET A 200 -17.33 9.74 -1.68
CA MET A 200 -16.70 10.80 -0.89
C MET A 200 -17.11 12.19 -1.38
N GLN A 201 -17.14 13.13 -0.44
CA GLN A 201 -17.34 14.56 -0.70
C GLN A 201 -16.16 15.34 -0.14
N MET A 202 -15.58 16.21 -0.95
CA MET A 202 -14.48 17.11 -0.57
C MET A 202 -15.00 18.51 -0.28
N ASN A 203 -14.23 19.27 0.52
CA ASN A 203 -14.45 20.70 0.68
C ASN A 203 -14.10 21.47 -0.61
N ALA A 204 -14.38 22.77 -0.64
CA ALA A 204 -14.18 23.60 -1.83
C ALA A 204 -12.71 23.67 -2.30
N GLN A 205 -11.75 23.60 -1.37
CA GLN A 205 -10.33 23.59 -1.71
C GLN A 205 -9.93 22.23 -2.34
N GLY A 206 -10.33 21.14 -1.73
CA GLY A 206 -10.10 19.79 -2.23
C GLY A 206 -10.75 19.57 -3.59
N ALA A 207 -11.98 20.05 -3.78
CA ALA A 207 -12.70 19.97 -5.04
C ALA A 207 -11.94 20.59 -6.23
N ARG A 208 -11.29 21.75 -6.02
CA ARG A 208 -10.48 22.41 -7.06
C ARG A 208 -9.22 21.63 -7.40
N VAL A 209 -8.53 21.12 -6.37
CA VAL A 209 -7.32 20.32 -6.56
C VAL A 209 -7.67 18.99 -7.25
N TRP A 210 -8.79 18.37 -6.84
CA TRP A 210 -9.27 17.12 -7.42
C TRP A 210 -9.66 17.28 -8.90
N GLU A 211 -10.36 18.36 -9.24
CA GLU A 211 -10.70 18.69 -10.63
C GLU A 211 -9.45 18.86 -11.50
N ASN A 212 -8.43 19.56 -11.01
CA ASN A 212 -7.17 19.70 -11.72
C ASN A 212 -6.44 18.35 -11.85
N LEU A 213 -6.30 17.59 -10.76
CA LEU A 213 -5.62 16.29 -10.73
C LEU A 213 -6.29 15.30 -11.69
N THR A 214 -7.63 15.19 -11.66
CA THR A 214 -8.39 14.32 -12.56
C THR A 214 -8.35 14.80 -13.99
N GLY A 215 -8.32 16.12 -14.22
CA GLY A 215 -8.16 16.70 -15.57
C GLY A 215 -6.81 16.37 -16.19
N VAL A 216 -5.73 16.46 -15.43
CA VAL A 216 -4.38 16.05 -15.85
C VAL A 216 -4.34 14.56 -16.12
N ALA A 217 -4.84 13.74 -15.19
CA ALA A 217 -4.88 12.30 -15.35
C ALA A 217 -5.66 11.86 -16.60
N TYR A 218 -6.80 12.50 -16.87
CA TYR A 218 -7.59 12.27 -18.09
C TYR A 218 -6.79 12.60 -19.34
N SER A 219 -6.15 13.77 -19.40
CA SER A 219 -5.38 14.21 -20.58
C SER A 219 -4.19 13.31 -20.89
N GLN A 220 -3.60 12.71 -19.88
CA GLN A 220 -2.44 11.80 -19.98
C GLN A 220 -2.85 10.32 -20.07
N SER A 221 -4.14 10.01 -19.96
CA SER A 221 -4.66 8.65 -19.83
C SER A 221 -3.93 7.89 -18.71
N SER A 222 -3.72 8.55 -17.59
CA SER A 222 -3.10 8.00 -16.37
C SER A 222 -4.15 7.67 -15.31
N ASN A 223 -3.72 7.03 -14.24
CA ASN A 223 -4.56 6.61 -13.14
C ASN A 223 -4.27 7.46 -11.90
N ILE A 224 -5.21 7.49 -10.97
CA ILE A 224 -5.02 8.11 -9.66
C ILE A 224 -5.01 7.03 -8.60
N ALA A 225 -3.85 6.81 -7.98
CA ALA A 225 -3.72 5.91 -6.85
C ALA A 225 -4.35 6.52 -5.61
N ILE A 226 -5.16 5.73 -4.94
CA ILE A 226 -5.75 6.02 -3.64
C ILE A 226 -4.93 5.24 -2.62
N VAL A 227 -4.11 5.98 -1.89
CA VAL A 227 -3.11 5.43 -0.98
C VAL A 227 -3.52 5.69 0.45
N LEU A 228 -3.51 4.66 1.28
CA LEU A 228 -3.76 4.75 2.70
C LEU A 228 -2.58 4.12 3.44
N ASP A 229 -1.88 4.92 4.24
CA ASP A 229 -0.70 4.48 5.01
C ASP A 229 0.34 3.74 4.13
N ASP A 230 0.73 4.35 3.00
CA ASP A 230 1.66 3.83 1.99
C ASP A 230 1.20 2.56 1.23
N VAL A 231 -0.04 2.11 1.42
CA VAL A 231 -0.64 0.99 0.67
C VAL A 231 -1.61 1.52 -0.38
N VAL A 232 -1.47 1.07 -1.62
CA VAL A 232 -2.41 1.41 -2.71
C VAL A 232 -3.65 0.53 -2.59
N TYR A 233 -4.78 1.14 -2.27
CA TYR A 233 -6.07 0.46 -2.18
C TYR A 233 -6.73 0.30 -3.53
N SER A 234 -6.57 1.29 -4.41
CA SER A 234 -7.12 1.29 -5.75
C SER A 234 -6.38 2.33 -6.61
N ALA A 235 -6.34 2.14 -7.92
CA ALA A 235 -5.77 3.09 -8.87
C ALA A 235 -6.65 3.21 -10.12
N PRO A 236 -7.88 3.76 -9.99
CA PRO A 236 -8.80 3.90 -11.12
C PRO A 236 -8.28 4.89 -12.17
N GLY A 237 -8.57 4.59 -13.43
CA GLY A 237 -8.37 5.54 -14.54
C GLY A 237 -9.47 6.60 -14.58
N VAL A 238 -9.11 7.79 -15.01
CA VAL A 238 -10.09 8.87 -15.24
C VAL A 238 -10.56 8.82 -16.68
N THR A 239 -11.82 8.40 -16.89
CA THR A 239 -12.36 8.12 -18.25
C THR A 239 -13.31 9.19 -18.80
N ARG A 240 -13.82 10.10 -17.96
CA ARG A 240 -14.87 11.05 -18.32
C ARG A 240 -14.45 12.53 -18.19
N GLY A 241 -13.15 12.84 -18.18
CA GLY A 241 -12.64 14.19 -18.00
C GLY A 241 -12.45 14.57 -16.55
N ALA A 242 -12.20 15.87 -16.32
CA ALA A 242 -12.02 16.42 -14.97
C ALA A 242 -13.29 16.23 -14.11
N ILE A 243 -13.12 15.79 -12.87
CA ILE A 243 -14.23 15.59 -11.93
C ILE A 243 -14.37 16.84 -11.08
N SER A 244 -15.39 17.66 -11.41
CA SER A 244 -15.69 18.89 -10.69
C SER A 244 -16.65 18.67 -9.51
N GLY A 245 -16.76 19.69 -8.62
CA GLY A 245 -17.70 19.69 -7.50
C GLY A 245 -17.28 18.88 -6.30
N GLY A 246 -16.13 18.16 -6.35
CA GLY A 246 -15.55 17.46 -5.22
C GLY A 246 -16.31 16.24 -4.73
N ARG A 247 -17.32 15.77 -5.47
CA ARG A 247 -17.96 14.48 -5.23
C ARG A 247 -17.31 13.44 -6.11
N SER A 248 -16.89 12.33 -5.52
CA SER A 248 -16.24 11.24 -6.25
C SER A 248 -16.57 9.90 -5.63
N GLU A 249 -16.36 8.85 -6.40
CA GLU A 249 -16.54 7.48 -5.99
C GLU A 249 -15.19 6.74 -6.12
N ILE A 250 -14.81 6.05 -5.06
CA ILE A 250 -13.66 5.17 -5.03
C ILE A 250 -14.15 3.77 -5.36
N THR A 251 -13.76 3.28 -6.52
CA THR A 251 -14.03 1.92 -6.97
C THR A 251 -12.76 1.07 -6.89
N GLY A 252 -12.91 -0.22 -6.66
CA GLY A 252 -11.81 -1.18 -6.56
C GLY A 252 -12.34 -2.56 -6.19
N GLU A 253 -11.45 -3.50 -5.97
CA GLU A 253 -11.79 -4.84 -5.48
C GLU A 253 -11.99 -4.82 -3.96
N PHE A 254 -13.04 -4.11 -3.50
CA PHE A 254 -13.39 -4.03 -2.08
C PHE A 254 -14.41 -5.09 -1.72
N ASP A 255 -14.22 -5.74 -0.58
CA ASP A 255 -15.35 -6.35 0.11
C ASP A 255 -16.18 -5.28 0.83
N LEU A 256 -17.38 -5.66 1.30
CA LEU A 256 -18.30 -4.72 1.96
C LEU A 256 -17.67 -4.11 3.23
N ASN A 257 -16.97 -4.90 4.02
CA ASN A 257 -16.34 -4.45 5.27
C ASN A 257 -15.19 -3.49 5.00
N GLU A 258 -14.38 -3.79 3.99
CA GLU A 258 -13.30 -2.90 3.56
C GLU A 258 -13.83 -1.54 3.09
N ALA A 259 -14.90 -1.51 2.30
CA ALA A 259 -15.52 -0.27 1.86
C ALA A 259 -16.09 0.53 3.05
N ILE A 260 -16.70 -0.14 4.04
CA ILE A 260 -17.18 0.50 5.27
C ILE A 260 -16.01 1.07 6.07
N ASP A 261 -14.93 0.33 6.24
CA ASP A 261 -13.75 0.77 6.98
C ASP A 261 -13.07 1.95 6.31
N LEU A 262 -12.87 1.88 5.00
CA LEU A 262 -12.32 2.99 4.23
C LEU A 262 -13.19 4.23 4.37
N ALA A 263 -14.51 4.11 4.25
CA ALA A 263 -15.43 5.23 4.46
C ALA A 263 -15.32 5.82 5.89
N ASN A 264 -15.21 4.98 6.91
CA ASN A 264 -15.04 5.42 8.29
C ASN A 264 -13.70 6.11 8.52
N VAL A 265 -12.62 5.58 7.94
CA VAL A 265 -11.29 6.19 7.97
C VAL A 265 -11.30 7.57 7.31
N LEU A 266 -11.87 7.66 6.11
CA LEU A 266 -12.02 8.93 5.36
C LEU A 266 -12.77 9.97 6.17
N ARG A 267 -13.90 9.59 6.77
CA ARG A 267 -14.74 10.47 7.61
C ARG A 267 -14.06 10.87 8.92
N ALA A 268 -13.23 9.98 9.50
CA ALA A 268 -12.51 10.25 10.74
C ALA A 268 -11.31 11.19 10.52
N GLY A 269 -10.76 11.23 9.30
CA GLY A 269 -9.56 11.99 8.97
C GLY A 269 -8.27 11.42 9.56
N LYS A 270 -7.14 12.06 9.26
CA LYS A 270 -5.80 11.68 9.71
C LYS A 270 -5.67 11.82 11.23
N LEU A 271 -5.08 10.81 11.88
CA LEU A 271 -4.64 10.96 13.27
C LEU A 271 -3.41 11.89 13.33
N PRO A 272 -3.33 12.76 14.34
CA PRO A 272 -2.18 13.66 14.51
C PRO A 272 -0.87 12.91 14.82
N ALA A 273 -0.97 11.67 15.31
CA ALA A 273 0.17 10.78 15.58
C ALA A 273 -0.24 9.32 15.41
N SER A 274 0.70 8.47 15.01
CA SER A 274 0.52 7.02 15.02
C SER A 274 0.41 6.51 16.45
N ALA A 275 -0.44 5.49 16.68
CA ALA A 275 -0.52 4.75 17.92
C ALA A 275 0.07 3.36 17.71
N THR A 276 0.85 2.88 18.68
CA THR A 276 1.38 1.51 18.66
C THR A 276 0.75 0.74 19.82
N ILE A 277 0.18 -0.41 19.53
CA ILE A 277 -0.35 -1.30 20.57
C ILE A 277 0.84 -1.99 21.23
N ILE A 278 1.03 -1.70 22.52
CA ILE A 278 2.11 -2.28 23.33
C ILE A 278 1.65 -3.53 24.10
N GLN A 279 0.35 -3.65 24.35
CA GLN A 279 -0.27 -4.78 25.00
C GLN A 279 -1.73 -4.91 24.56
N SER A 280 -2.18 -6.14 24.33
CA SER A 280 -3.57 -6.45 24.04
C SER A 280 -3.98 -7.68 24.81
N GLU A 281 -5.11 -7.62 25.50
CA GLU A 281 -5.72 -8.73 26.23
C GLU A 281 -7.17 -8.90 25.78
N VAL A 282 -7.57 -10.15 25.60
CA VAL A 282 -8.95 -10.50 25.24
C VAL A 282 -9.57 -11.23 26.41
N VAL A 283 -10.54 -10.59 27.05
CA VAL A 283 -11.29 -11.19 28.16
C VAL A 283 -12.49 -11.93 27.60
N GLY A 284 -12.50 -13.26 27.75
CA GLY A 284 -13.63 -14.09 27.31
C GLY A 284 -14.90 -13.86 28.15
N PRO A 285 -16.09 -14.22 27.61
CA PRO A 285 -17.38 -14.04 28.31
C PRO A 285 -17.46 -14.72 29.68
N SER A 286 -16.73 -15.81 29.89
CA SER A 286 -16.73 -16.58 31.15
C SER A 286 -16.11 -15.80 32.34
N LEU A 287 -15.07 -15.01 32.10
CA LEU A 287 -14.44 -14.20 33.16
C LEU A 287 -15.29 -12.99 33.55
N GLY A 288 -16.08 -12.45 32.61
CA GLY A 288 -17.04 -11.38 32.89
C GLY A 288 -18.20 -11.84 33.79
N GLN A 289 -18.64 -13.08 33.64
CA GLN A 289 -19.71 -13.67 34.44
C GLN A 289 -19.24 -13.91 35.90
N GLU A 290 -18.04 -14.46 36.08
CA GLU A 290 -17.47 -14.67 37.43
C GLU A 290 -17.24 -13.37 38.22
N ALA A 291 -16.89 -12.27 37.51
CA ALA A 291 -16.73 -10.95 38.14
C ALA A 291 -18.06 -10.34 38.57
N ILE A 292 -19.16 -10.63 37.86
CA ILE A 292 -20.51 -10.18 38.20
C ILE A 292 -21.11 -11.02 39.35
N ASP A 293 -20.81 -12.33 39.35
CA ASP A 293 -21.32 -13.23 40.42
C ASP A 293 -20.53 -13.13 41.74
N SER A 294 -19.36 -12.48 41.73
CA SER A 294 -18.49 -12.30 42.91
C SER A 294 -18.55 -10.90 43.52
N GLY A 295 -19.29 -9.95 42.96
CA GLY A 295 -19.51 -8.58 43.47
C GLY A 295 -20.89 -8.39 43.98
#